data_2badef2f74cb4259d902d107b319952d
#
_entry.id   2badef2f74cb4259d902d107b319952d
#
_cell.length_a   1.000
_cell.length_b   1.000
_cell.length_c   1.000
_cell.angle_alpha   90.00
_cell.angle_beta   90.00
_cell.angle_gamma   90.00
#
_symmetry.space_group_name_H-M   'P 1'
#
loop_
_entity.id
_entity.type
_entity.pdbx_description
1 polymer ?
#
loop_
_entity_poly.entity_id
_entity_poly.type
_entity_poly.pdbx_seq_one_letter_code
_entity_poly.pdbx_strand_id
1 'polypeptide(L)'
;MSDKSWILDVKENEDGEKFIELNDEILEQSGFKIGDNLEWADRGDGSWSLKKKEEKTWALVEAVHTFRMRYMVEVPAEHPEYALDTVTMDAAKEFSQEFIGQQIMSHRVISEEDALKLCDVDNYYCAKWDNQKKIETFFTEDGWVNEDR
;
A
#
# COMPACT_ATOMS: atom_id res chain seq x y z
N MET A 1 30.41 15.14 -19.63
CA MET A 1 30.16 15.72 -18.29
C MET A 1 31.30 15.33 -17.40
N SER A 2 31.94 16.25 -16.73
CA SER A 2 33.01 15.89 -15.82
C SER A 2 32.37 15.33 -14.56
N ASP A 3 32.58 14.05 -14.28
CA ASP A 3 32.22 13.45 -12.99
C ASP A 3 33.08 14.14 -11.93
N LYS A 4 32.47 15.07 -11.23
CA LYS A 4 33.09 15.75 -10.11
C LYS A 4 33.02 14.82 -8.91
N SER A 5 34.14 14.56 -8.29
CA SER A 5 34.22 13.76 -7.08
C SER A 5 34.73 14.64 -5.91
N TRP A 6 34.21 14.35 -4.72
CA TRP A 6 34.60 15.00 -3.49
C TRP A 6 35.12 13.97 -2.49
N ILE A 7 36.12 14.37 -1.72
CA ILE A 7 36.54 13.59 -0.57
C ILE A 7 35.92 14.23 0.66
N LEU A 8 35.14 13.47 1.39
CA LEU A 8 34.45 13.91 2.60
C LEU A 8 35.01 13.16 3.80
N ASP A 9 35.31 13.89 4.86
CA ASP A 9 35.74 13.31 6.11
C ASP A 9 34.51 12.85 6.92
N VAL A 10 34.60 11.65 7.50
CA VAL A 10 33.62 11.18 8.49
C VAL A 10 34.01 11.79 9.84
N LYS A 11 33.13 12.60 10.39
CA LYS A 11 33.26 13.22 11.71
C LYS A 11 32.42 12.46 12.73
N GLU A 12 32.72 12.66 14.00
CA GLU A 12 31.96 12.09 15.11
C GLU A 12 31.53 13.20 16.06
N ASN A 13 30.27 13.21 16.50
CA ASN A 13 29.77 14.17 17.47
C ASN A 13 30.07 13.72 18.91
N GLU A 14 29.69 14.56 19.90
CA GLU A 14 29.89 14.27 21.32
C GLU A 14 29.16 13.00 21.81
N ASP A 15 28.09 12.59 21.11
CA ASP A 15 27.29 11.40 21.40
C ASP A 15 27.83 10.12 20.73
N GLY A 16 28.92 10.23 19.96
CA GLY A 16 29.55 9.11 19.24
C GLY A 16 28.88 8.78 17.89
N GLU A 17 27.98 9.60 17.42
CA GLU A 17 27.37 9.44 16.11
C GLU A 17 28.30 9.93 15.00
N LYS A 18 28.41 9.16 13.93
CA LYS A 18 29.21 9.49 12.77
C LYS A 18 28.39 10.26 11.74
N PHE A 19 28.95 11.32 11.22
CA PHE A 19 28.30 12.12 10.18
C PHE A 19 29.31 12.60 9.13
N ILE A 20 28.80 13.03 7.98
CA ILE A 20 29.53 13.71 6.92
C ILE A 20 28.89 15.08 6.69
N GLU A 21 29.69 16.07 6.35
CA GLU A 21 29.19 17.38 5.98
C GLU A 21 29.11 17.50 4.45
N LEU A 22 27.90 17.82 3.96
CA LEU A 22 27.69 18.13 2.54
C LEU A 22 27.75 19.63 2.35
N ASN A 23 28.69 20.11 1.55
CA ASN A 23 28.80 21.52 1.23
C ASN A 23 27.72 21.95 0.21
N ASP A 24 27.57 23.28 0.05
CA ASP A 24 26.57 23.85 -0.85
C ASP A 24 26.71 23.36 -2.30
N GLU A 25 27.94 23.15 -2.77
CA GLU A 25 28.21 22.66 -4.12
C GLU A 25 27.68 21.21 -4.32
N ILE A 26 27.85 20.35 -3.32
CA ILE A 26 27.34 18.99 -3.34
C ILE A 26 25.80 19.01 -3.31
N LEU A 27 25.18 19.85 -2.47
CA LEU A 27 23.75 20.01 -2.37
C LEU A 27 23.14 20.47 -3.69
N GLU A 28 23.73 21.46 -4.35
CA GLU A 28 23.27 21.96 -5.65
C GLU A 28 23.34 20.87 -6.74
N GLN A 29 24.44 20.11 -6.80
CA GLN A 29 24.62 19.09 -7.85
C GLN A 29 23.78 17.83 -7.62
N SER A 30 23.57 17.44 -6.36
CA SER A 30 22.75 16.29 -6.00
C SER A 30 21.23 16.59 -6.00
N GLY A 31 20.86 17.89 -5.94
CA GLY A 31 19.49 18.33 -5.77
C GLY A 31 18.94 18.11 -4.36
N PHE A 32 19.82 17.85 -3.39
CA PHE A 32 19.43 17.73 -1.98
C PHE A 32 19.23 19.12 -1.36
N LYS A 33 18.33 19.16 -0.37
CA LYS A 33 18.04 20.38 0.39
C LYS A 33 18.23 20.14 1.88
N ILE A 34 18.52 21.19 2.61
CA ILE A 34 18.58 21.14 4.07
C ILE A 34 17.21 20.70 4.60
N GLY A 35 17.20 19.65 5.42
CA GLY A 35 16.00 19.03 5.97
C GLY A 35 15.50 17.79 5.21
N ASP A 36 16.07 17.46 4.05
CA ASP A 36 15.78 16.21 3.36
C ASP A 36 16.23 15.01 4.21
N ASN A 37 15.40 13.99 4.30
CA ASN A 37 15.80 12.69 4.82
C ASN A 37 16.50 11.91 3.71
N LEU A 38 17.73 11.45 3.99
CA LEU A 38 18.53 10.72 3.03
C LEU A 38 18.79 9.30 3.53
N GLU A 39 18.92 8.36 2.58
CA GLU A 39 19.30 6.98 2.87
C GLU A 39 20.43 6.51 1.96
N TRP A 40 21.26 5.60 2.47
CA TRP A 40 22.27 4.92 1.69
C TRP A 40 21.67 3.71 0.98
N ALA A 41 21.87 3.63 -0.33
CA ALA A 41 21.51 2.51 -1.15
C ALA A 41 22.75 1.80 -1.68
N ASP A 42 22.88 0.51 -1.40
CA ASP A 42 23.93 -0.34 -1.95
C ASP A 42 23.70 -0.55 -3.45
N ARG A 43 24.74 -0.34 -4.25
CA ARG A 43 24.70 -0.54 -5.70
C ARG A 43 25.05 -1.97 -6.13
N GLY A 44 25.50 -2.80 -5.20
CA GLY A 44 25.91 -4.18 -5.49
C GLY A 44 27.28 -4.33 -6.14
N ASP A 45 28.00 -3.24 -6.39
CA ASP A 45 29.36 -3.20 -6.94
C ASP A 45 30.40 -2.83 -5.88
N GLY A 46 29.99 -2.77 -4.61
CA GLY A 46 30.82 -2.32 -3.48
C GLY A 46 30.76 -0.82 -3.27
N SER A 47 30.00 -0.07 -4.06
CA SER A 47 29.73 1.35 -3.86
C SER A 47 28.33 1.60 -3.30
N TRP A 48 28.14 2.76 -2.69
CA TRP A 48 26.87 3.19 -2.12
C TRP A 48 26.44 4.50 -2.78
N SER A 49 25.14 4.66 -2.97
CA SER A 49 24.55 5.93 -3.39
C SER A 49 23.76 6.54 -2.25
N LEU A 50 23.82 7.85 -2.15
CA LEU A 50 22.98 8.63 -1.24
C LEU A 50 21.77 9.13 -2.04
N LYS A 51 20.56 8.82 -1.58
CA LYS A 51 19.32 9.25 -2.22
C LYS A 51 18.32 9.77 -1.20
N LYS A 52 17.36 10.56 -1.66
CA LYS A 52 16.24 10.96 -0.79
C LYS A 52 15.45 9.75 -0.37
N LYS A 53 15.20 9.63 0.92
CA LYS A 53 14.29 8.65 1.46
C LYS A 53 12.85 9.06 1.08
N GLU A 54 12.15 8.17 0.40
CA GLU A 54 10.73 8.40 0.10
C GLU A 54 9.91 8.30 1.39
N GLU A 55 9.16 9.34 1.67
CA GLU A 55 8.16 9.29 2.74
C GLU A 55 6.97 8.49 2.24
N LYS A 56 6.70 7.37 2.89
CA LYS A 56 5.54 6.53 2.59
C LYS A 56 4.40 6.87 3.53
N THR A 57 3.18 6.78 3.01
CA THR A 57 1.94 6.95 3.79
C THR A 57 0.95 5.87 3.40
N TRP A 58 -0.01 5.61 4.26
CA TRP A 58 -1.12 4.73 3.95
C TRP A 58 -2.22 5.48 3.22
N ALA A 59 -2.81 4.84 2.22
CA ALA A 59 -3.99 5.31 1.53
C ALA A 59 -5.12 4.27 1.65
N LEU A 60 -6.25 4.68 2.16
CA LEU A 60 -7.47 3.90 2.14
C LEU A 60 -8.16 4.07 0.79
N VAL A 61 -8.47 2.97 0.14
CA VAL A 61 -9.25 2.94 -1.10
C VAL A 61 -10.52 2.14 -0.85
N GLU A 62 -11.67 2.72 -1.17
CA GLU A 62 -12.97 2.06 -1.11
C GLU A 62 -13.43 1.76 -2.53
N ALA A 63 -13.74 0.50 -2.80
CA ALA A 63 -14.18 0.05 -4.11
C ALA A 63 -15.40 -0.86 -3.99
N VAL A 64 -16.29 -0.77 -4.98
CA VAL A 64 -17.42 -1.69 -5.15
C VAL A 64 -17.13 -2.63 -6.30
N HIS A 65 -17.26 -3.92 -6.05
CA HIS A 65 -17.14 -4.95 -7.07
C HIS A 65 -18.53 -5.43 -7.49
N THR A 66 -18.75 -5.56 -8.78
CA THR A 66 -20.00 -6.08 -9.34
C THR A 66 -19.78 -7.46 -9.91
N PHE A 67 -20.61 -8.38 -9.50
CA PHE A 67 -20.61 -9.75 -9.97
C PHE A 67 -21.96 -10.08 -10.61
N ARG A 68 -21.93 -10.85 -11.69
CA ARG A 68 -23.09 -11.50 -12.24
C ARG A 68 -23.20 -12.89 -11.63
N MET A 69 -24.28 -13.13 -10.90
CA MET A 69 -24.59 -14.41 -10.29
C MET A 69 -25.65 -15.11 -11.11
N ARG A 70 -25.59 -16.44 -11.17
CA ARG A 70 -26.62 -17.27 -11.78
C ARG A 70 -27.10 -18.32 -10.81
N TYR A 71 -28.39 -18.55 -10.83
CA TYR A 71 -29.06 -19.52 -9.98
C TYR A 71 -29.97 -20.39 -10.83
N MET A 72 -30.11 -21.67 -10.46
CA MET A 72 -31.08 -22.58 -11.03
C MET A 72 -32.03 -23.00 -9.92
N VAL A 73 -33.29 -22.64 -10.07
CA VAL A 73 -34.32 -22.91 -9.07
C VAL A 73 -35.41 -23.72 -9.71
N GLU A 74 -35.74 -24.90 -9.13
CA GLU A 74 -36.86 -25.68 -9.54
C GLU A 74 -38.14 -25.07 -8.95
N VAL A 75 -39.13 -24.80 -9.79
CA VAL A 75 -40.38 -24.15 -9.43
C VAL A 75 -41.56 -24.83 -10.14
N PRO A 76 -42.81 -24.67 -9.65
CA PRO A 76 -43.99 -25.11 -10.39
C PRO A 76 -44.03 -24.49 -11.79
N ALA A 77 -44.35 -25.28 -12.81
CA ALA A 77 -44.35 -24.83 -14.20
C ALA A 77 -45.31 -23.65 -14.47
N GLU A 78 -46.34 -23.53 -13.68
CA GLU A 78 -47.35 -22.45 -13.76
C GLU A 78 -46.89 -21.15 -13.05
N HIS A 79 -45.83 -21.23 -12.23
CA HIS A 79 -45.31 -20.12 -11.40
C HIS A 79 -43.80 -19.98 -11.44
N PRO A 80 -43.21 -19.70 -12.61
CA PRO A 80 -41.75 -19.52 -12.73
C PRO A 80 -41.22 -18.32 -11.94
N GLU A 81 -42.06 -17.34 -11.63
CA GLU A 81 -41.72 -16.14 -10.84
C GLU A 81 -41.31 -16.47 -9.40
N TYR A 82 -41.72 -17.62 -8.85
CA TYR A 82 -41.31 -18.03 -7.48
C TYR A 82 -39.79 -18.20 -7.33
N ALA A 83 -39.09 -18.40 -8.44
CA ALA A 83 -37.62 -18.43 -8.44
C ALA A 83 -36.98 -17.10 -7.96
N LEU A 84 -37.65 -15.98 -8.23
CA LEU A 84 -37.18 -14.65 -7.81
C LEU A 84 -37.16 -14.52 -6.28
N ASP A 85 -38.22 -15.00 -5.64
CA ASP A 85 -38.34 -14.97 -4.17
C ASP A 85 -37.24 -15.82 -3.54
N THR A 86 -37.01 -17.03 -4.08
CA THR A 86 -35.96 -17.94 -3.58
C THR A 86 -34.59 -17.31 -3.63
N VAL A 87 -34.24 -16.58 -4.71
CA VAL A 87 -32.97 -15.86 -4.86
C VAL A 87 -32.91 -14.65 -3.92
N THR A 88 -33.98 -13.88 -3.85
CA THR A 88 -34.06 -12.68 -2.99
C THR A 88 -33.94 -13.00 -1.50
N MET A 89 -34.45 -14.13 -1.09
CA MET A 89 -34.39 -14.63 0.29
C MET A 89 -33.10 -15.38 0.62
N ASP A 90 -32.10 -15.35 -0.29
CA ASP A 90 -30.80 -16.03 -0.14
C ASP A 90 -30.93 -17.55 0.11
N ALA A 91 -32.03 -18.17 -0.42
CA ALA A 91 -32.27 -19.57 -0.29
C ALA A 91 -31.83 -20.41 -1.49
N ALA A 92 -31.40 -19.77 -2.56
CA ALA A 92 -30.91 -20.42 -3.77
C ALA A 92 -29.39 -20.68 -3.71
N LYS A 93 -28.99 -21.85 -4.20
CA LYS A 93 -27.55 -22.16 -4.35
C LYS A 93 -26.99 -21.45 -5.55
N GLU A 94 -25.82 -20.85 -5.36
CA GLU A 94 -25.06 -20.24 -6.44
C GLU A 94 -24.67 -21.28 -7.49
N PHE A 95 -24.99 -20.98 -8.75
CA PHE A 95 -24.62 -21.82 -9.89
C PHE A 95 -23.29 -21.37 -10.53
N SER A 96 -23.13 -20.05 -10.71
CA SER A 96 -21.90 -19.45 -11.23
C SER A 96 -21.74 -17.99 -10.83
N GLN A 97 -20.50 -17.53 -10.74
CA GLN A 97 -20.16 -16.15 -10.46
C GLN A 97 -19.19 -15.64 -11.54
N GLU A 98 -19.43 -14.45 -12.04
CA GLU A 98 -18.56 -13.78 -13.00
C GLU A 98 -18.33 -12.34 -12.56
N PHE A 99 -17.07 -11.94 -12.44
CA PHE A 99 -16.71 -10.55 -12.17
C PHE A 99 -17.04 -9.69 -13.39
N ILE A 100 -17.86 -8.67 -13.19
CA ILE A 100 -18.29 -7.74 -14.25
C ILE A 100 -17.45 -6.48 -14.25
N GLY A 101 -17.07 -6.00 -13.08
CA GLY A 101 -16.30 -4.77 -12.97
C GLY A 101 -16.12 -4.28 -11.55
N GLN A 102 -15.30 -3.25 -11.45
CA GLN A 102 -14.97 -2.57 -10.20
C GLN A 102 -15.14 -1.07 -10.39
N GLN A 103 -15.67 -0.42 -9.38
CA GLN A 103 -15.76 1.04 -9.30
C GLN A 103 -15.07 1.52 -8.04
N ILE A 104 -14.09 2.41 -8.19
CA ILE A 104 -13.48 3.10 -7.05
C ILE A 104 -14.45 4.17 -6.58
N MET A 105 -14.84 4.09 -5.32
CA MET A 105 -15.79 5.01 -4.69
C MET A 105 -15.07 6.18 -4.05
N SER A 106 -13.96 5.91 -3.36
CA SER A 106 -13.16 6.93 -2.70
C SER A 106 -11.71 6.49 -2.51
N HIS A 107 -10.83 7.47 -2.31
CA HIS A 107 -9.50 7.24 -1.79
C HIS A 107 -9.08 8.42 -0.91
N ARG A 108 -8.33 8.17 0.15
CA ARG A 108 -7.79 9.20 1.04
C ARG A 108 -6.55 8.70 1.78
N VAL A 109 -5.70 9.64 2.15
CA VAL A 109 -4.60 9.35 3.09
C VAL A 109 -5.20 9.05 4.46
N ILE A 110 -4.65 8.05 5.14
CA ILE A 110 -5.08 7.63 6.47
C ILE A 110 -3.84 7.35 7.33
N SER A 111 -3.90 7.67 8.63
CA SER A 111 -2.84 7.28 9.55
C SER A 111 -2.85 5.77 9.79
N GLU A 112 -1.70 5.19 10.11
CA GLU A 112 -1.62 3.76 10.46
C GLU A 112 -2.52 3.41 11.64
N GLU A 113 -2.57 4.29 12.65
CA GLU A 113 -3.42 4.10 13.82
C GLU A 113 -4.91 4.03 13.45
N ASP A 114 -5.39 4.93 12.59
CA ASP A 114 -6.79 4.94 12.17
C ASP A 114 -7.09 3.78 11.21
N ALA A 115 -6.15 3.38 10.38
CA ALA A 115 -6.28 2.21 9.52
C ALA A 115 -6.40 0.91 10.34
N LEU A 116 -5.61 0.77 11.41
CA LEU A 116 -5.71 -0.37 12.33
C LEU A 116 -7.04 -0.39 13.10
N LYS A 117 -7.54 0.76 13.55
CA LYS A 117 -8.87 0.86 14.17
C LYS A 117 -9.98 0.43 13.20
N LEU A 118 -9.91 0.89 11.96
CA LEU A 118 -10.86 0.50 10.92
C LEU A 118 -10.80 -1.00 10.63
N CYS A 119 -9.58 -1.56 10.55
CA CYS A 119 -9.37 -2.99 10.39
C CYS A 119 -10.06 -3.80 11.51
N ASP A 120 -9.98 -3.33 12.76
CA ASP A 120 -10.62 -3.99 13.90
C ASP A 120 -12.15 -3.93 13.86
N VAL A 121 -12.70 -2.86 13.32
CA VAL A 121 -14.15 -2.71 13.13
C VAL A 121 -14.66 -3.65 12.04
N ASP A 122 -13.96 -3.69 10.90
CA ASP A 122 -14.38 -4.48 9.75
C ASP A 122 -14.08 -5.98 9.93
N ASN A 123 -13.04 -6.31 10.70
CA ASN A 123 -12.56 -7.67 10.93
C ASN A 123 -12.49 -8.00 12.43
N TYR A 124 -13.63 -7.95 13.12
CA TYR A 124 -13.72 -8.11 14.58
C TYR A 124 -13.03 -9.38 15.11
N TYR A 125 -12.91 -10.42 14.30
CA TYR A 125 -12.28 -11.69 14.68
C TYR A 125 -10.76 -11.56 14.89
N CYS A 126 -10.11 -10.55 14.30
CA CYS A 126 -8.68 -10.30 14.44
C CYS A 126 -8.35 -9.14 15.40
N ALA A 127 -9.34 -8.56 16.09
CA ALA A 127 -9.12 -7.40 16.97
C ALA A 127 -8.07 -7.65 18.08
N LYS A 128 -7.88 -8.91 18.48
CA LYS A 128 -6.88 -9.31 19.49
C LYS A 128 -5.49 -9.61 18.92
N TRP A 129 -5.32 -9.56 17.60
CA TRP A 129 -4.01 -9.76 16.99
C TRP A 129 -3.11 -8.54 17.28
N ASP A 130 -1.79 -8.77 17.28
CA ASP A 130 -0.85 -7.66 17.30
C ASP A 130 -0.91 -6.86 15.98
N ASN A 131 -0.49 -5.59 16.06
CA ASN A 131 -0.60 -4.66 14.93
C ASN A 131 0.25 -5.09 13.75
N GLN A 132 1.45 -5.64 13.99
CA GLN A 132 2.33 -6.10 12.93
C GLN A 132 1.66 -7.20 12.10
N LYS A 133 1.03 -8.18 12.76
CA LYS A 133 0.32 -9.26 12.09
C LYS A 133 -0.88 -8.75 11.28
N LYS A 134 -1.60 -7.73 11.76
CA LYS A 134 -2.71 -7.10 11.01
C LYS A 134 -2.18 -6.43 9.74
N ILE A 135 -1.10 -5.67 9.84
CA ILE A 135 -0.46 -5.00 8.70
C ILE A 135 -0.02 -6.05 7.66
N GLU A 136 0.72 -7.06 8.06
CA GLU A 136 1.17 -8.12 7.16
C GLU A 136 0.04 -8.90 6.49
N THR A 137 -1.11 -9.02 7.16
CA THR A 137 -2.25 -9.80 6.65
C THR A 137 -3.18 -9.00 5.74
N PHE A 138 -3.44 -7.73 6.08
CA PHE A 138 -4.51 -6.95 5.45
C PHE A 138 -4.01 -5.72 4.69
N PHE A 139 -2.82 -5.19 5.00
CA PHE A 139 -2.31 -4.02 4.34
C PHE A 139 -1.36 -4.44 3.21
N THR A 140 -1.37 -3.71 2.12
CA THR A 140 -0.49 -3.98 0.99
C THR A 140 0.56 -2.89 0.93
N GLU A 141 1.83 -3.26 1.07
CA GLU A 141 2.93 -2.36 0.74
C GLU A 141 3.04 -2.25 -0.77
N ASP A 142 3.10 -1.01 -1.27
CA ASP A 142 3.30 -0.77 -2.69
C ASP A 142 4.69 -1.26 -3.09
N GLY A 143 4.74 -2.42 -3.72
CA GLY A 143 5.95 -2.99 -4.29
C GLY A 143 6.34 -2.41 -5.64
N TRP A 144 5.60 -1.40 -6.13
CA TRP A 144 5.94 -0.68 -7.34
C TRP A 144 7.14 0.23 -7.08
N VAL A 145 8.33 -0.33 -7.17
CA VAL A 145 9.54 0.47 -7.26
C VAL A 145 9.45 1.24 -8.57
N ASN A 146 9.42 2.56 -8.47
CA ASN A 146 9.40 3.45 -9.63
C ASN A 146 10.70 3.30 -10.44
N GLU A 147 10.80 2.28 -11.27
CA GLU A 147 11.85 2.23 -12.29
C GLU A 147 11.50 3.07 -13.53
N ASP A 148 10.22 3.53 -13.67
CA ASP A 148 9.74 4.20 -14.89
C ASP A 148 8.64 5.26 -14.67
N ARG A 149 8.70 6.07 -13.60
CA ARG A 149 7.80 7.23 -13.48
C ARG A 149 8.52 8.54 -13.46
#